data_84b409c84a3f65724ad7505dae720bd2
#
_entry.id   84b409c84a3f65724ad7505dae720bd2
#
_cell.length_a   1.000
_cell.length_b   1.000
_cell.length_c   1.000
_cell.angle_alpha   90.00
_cell.angle_beta   90.00
_cell.angle_gamma   90.00
#
_symmetry.space_group_name_H-M   'P 1'
#
loop_
_entity.id
_entity.type
_entity.pdbx_description
1 polymer ?
#
loop_
_entity_poly.entity_id
_entity_poly.type
_entity_poly.pdbx_seq_one_letter_code
_entity_poly.pdbx_strand_id
1 'polypeptide(L)'
;MRLSVDAGSVGGLYQIGQEILIRVDGLAIGRYANQPQLCLPSYNNNIYANNAEQKVGWAPGRIPIAIFRARTTCINKPDVSKLVYDEYLITEFTKVLNLQETRKWDAKLVRIKDVHYTGEYFETSGGTSKCSTGDPEKDEYANVFAPTTNNIGYPQSRVIADQNGNKTAVSASEYAKFAYFYLPGADQNGITNCSKYVGDVVGILGFYSDNARYDPAPDDWSITIRSLDDLQLYDNEDNLWPRIEYTK
;
A
#
# COMPACT_ATOMS: atom_id res chain seq x y z
N MET A 1 8.46 -7.29 7.59
CA MET A 1 7.64 -8.53 7.45
C MET A 1 6.18 -8.17 7.69
N ARG A 2 5.27 -8.69 6.91
CA ARG A 2 3.83 -8.45 7.00
C ARG A 2 3.18 -9.32 8.07
N LEU A 3 2.03 -8.88 8.59
CA LEU A 3 1.19 -9.63 9.52
C LEU A 3 -0.14 -9.97 8.84
N SER A 4 -0.55 -11.24 8.89
CA SER A 4 -1.85 -11.68 8.42
C SER A 4 -2.83 -11.69 9.60
N VAL A 5 -3.46 -10.55 9.87
CA VAL A 5 -4.41 -10.38 10.98
C VAL A 5 -5.82 -10.25 10.42
N ASP A 6 -6.76 -10.99 11.02
CA ASP A 6 -8.18 -10.88 10.69
C ASP A 6 -8.80 -9.71 11.46
N ALA A 7 -8.62 -8.52 10.90
CA ALA A 7 -9.18 -7.31 11.47
C ALA A 7 -9.51 -6.33 10.36
N GLY A 8 -10.69 -5.77 10.40
CA GLY A 8 -11.06 -4.66 9.52
C GLY A 8 -10.20 -3.41 9.72
N SER A 9 -9.53 -3.28 10.86
CA SER A 9 -8.59 -2.20 11.12
C SER A 9 -7.68 -2.51 12.30
N VAL A 10 -6.46 -2.95 12.05
CA VAL A 10 -5.41 -3.01 13.08
C VAL A 10 -4.92 -1.61 13.43
N GLY A 11 -4.98 -0.66 12.49
CA GLY A 11 -4.56 0.73 12.69
C GLY A 11 -5.34 1.48 13.76
N GLY A 12 -6.55 1.01 14.12
CA GLY A 12 -7.28 1.55 15.27
C GLY A 12 -6.79 1.08 16.63
N LEU A 13 -5.93 0.06 16.68
CA LEU A 13 -5.41 -0.53 17.92
C LEU A 13 -4.03 0.00 18.28
N TYR A 14 -3.23 0.34 17.30
CA TYR A 14 -1.85 0.78 17.47
C TYR A 14 -1.62 2.01 16.61
N GLN A 15 -1.05 3.05 17.23
CA GLN A 15 -0.76 4.29 16.54
C GLN A 15 0.57 4.16 15.77
N ILE A 16 0.74 4.98 14.74
CA ILE A 16 2.02 5.10 14.04
C ILE A 16 3.09 5.55 15.02
N GLY A 17 4.26 4.91 15.00
CA GLY A 17 5.34 5.15 15.96
C GLY A 17 5.19 4.37 17.27
N GLN A 18 4.14 3.57 17.43
CA GLN A 18 4.00 2.68 18.59
C GLN A 18 4.94 1.48 18.46
N GLU A 19 5.85 1.34 19.40
CA GLU A 19 6.66 0.13 19.53
C GLU A 19 5.82 -0.98 20.16
N ILE A 20 5.79 -2.14 19.50
CA ILE A 20 5.04 -3.32 19.96
C ILE A 20 5.92 -4.56 19.99
N LEU A 21 5.74 -5.39 21.01
CA LEU A 21 6.27 -6.75 21.06
C LEU A 21 5.19 -7.75 20.75
N ILE A 22 5.46 -8.67 19.84
CA ILE A 22 4.53 -9.73 19.45
C ILE A 22 5.13 -11.07 19.80
N ARG A 23 4.43 -11.87 20.61
CA ARG A 23 4.82 -13.26 20.85
C ARG A 23 4.52 -14.10 19.62
N VAL A 24 5.56 -14.72 19.08
CA VAL A 24 5.49 -15.47 17.82
C VAL A 24 5.37 -16.98 18.00
N ASP A 25 5.38 -17.48 19.24
CA ASP A 25 5.20 -18.89 19.53
C ASP A 25 3.91 -19.44 18.91
N GLY A 26 3.99 -20.54 18.17
CA GLY A 26 2.85 -21.13 17.46
C GLY A 26 2.35 -20.36 16.23
N LEU A 27 3.04 -19.30 15.82
CA LEU A 27 2.83 -18.66 14.54
C LEU A 27 3.74 -19.29 13.47
N ALA A 28 3.39 -19.08 12.21
CA ALA A 28 4.13 -19.57 11.06
C ALA A 28 4.46 -18.44 10.09
N ILE A 29 5.39 -18.67 9.20
CA ILE A 29 5.63 -17.81 8.05
C ILE A 29 4.94 -18.45 6.85
N GLY A 30 3.88 -17.81 6.38
CA GLY A 30 3.18 -18.17 5.16
C GLY A 30 3.47 -17.19 4.03
N ARG A 31 2.85 -17.41 2.87
CA ARG A 31 2.95 -16.52 1.71
C ARG A 31 1.58 -16.18 1.16
N TYR A 32 1.40 -14.93 0.80
CA TYR A 32 0.27 -14.47 0.02
C TYR A 32 0.78 -13.58 -1.11
N ALA A 33 0.40 -13.88 -2.35
CA ALA A 33 0.92 -13.20 -3.54
C ALA A 33 2.46 -13.09 -3.51
N ASN A 34 3.13 -14.18 -3.17
CA ASN A 34 4.58 -14.30 -2.95
C ASN A 34 5.17 -13.46 -1.82
N GLN A 35 4.37 -12.71 -1.07
CA GLN A 35 4.82 -11.92 0.08
C GLN A 35 4.88 -12.76 1.34
N PRO A 36 6.01 -12.79 2.06
CA PRO A 36 6.09 -13.49 3.34
C PRO A 36 5.28 -12.77 4.41
N GLN A 37 4.46 -13.52 5.13
CA GLN A 37 3.61 -13.00 6.20
C GLN A 37 3.71 -13.86 7.45
N LEU A 38 3.75 -13.23 8.61
CA LEU A 38 3.55 -13.91 9.89
C LEU A 38 2.05 -14.20 10.05
N CYS A 39 1.69 -15.46 10.28
CA CYS A 39 0.32 -15.94 10.22
C CYS A 39 0.09 -17.10 11.19
N LEU A 40 -1.15 -17.56 11.33
CA LEU A 40 -1.41 -18.88 11.90
C LEU A 40 -1.05 -19.98 10.87
N PRO A 41 -0.60 -21.16 11.34
CA PRO A 41 -0.52 -22.32 10.49
C PRO A 41 -1.88 -22.60 9.85
N SER A 42 -1.92 -22.74 8.54
CA SER A 42 -3.14 -23.04 7.80
C SER A 42 -2.88 -24.22 6.88
N TYR A 43 -3.73 -25.21 6.97
CA TYR A 43 -3.80 -26.30 6.00
C TYR A 43 -4.96 -25.97 5.07
N ASN A 44 -4.66 -25.40 3.93
CA ASN A 44 -5.67 -25.16 2.94
C ASN A 44 -5.91 -26.47 2.15
N ASN A 45 -6.99 -27.17 2.49
CA ASN A 45 -7.48 -28.31 1.70
C ASN A 45 -8.18 -27.87 0.42
N ASN A 46 -8.33 -26.58 0.20
CA ASN A 46 -8.90 -26.04 -1.02
C ASN A 46 -7.83 -26.11 -2.12
N ILE A 47 -7.81 -27.23 -2.72
CA ILE A 47 -6.99 -27.62 -3.82
C ILE A 47 -7.46 -26.79 -5.01
N TYR A 48 -6.71 -25.77 -5.39
CA TYR A 48 -6.73 -25.38 -6.78
C TYR A 48 -6.19 -26.58 -7.54
N ALA A 49 -7.10 -27.33 -8.17
CA ALA A 49 -7.08 -28.76 -8.38
C ALA A 49 -5.91 -29.31 -9.22
N ASN A 50 -5.05 -28.46 -9.76
CA ASN A 50 -4.09 -28.86 -10.78
C ASN A 50 -2.62 -28.75 -10.37
N ASN A 51 -2.30 -28.34 -9.15
CA ASN A 51 -0.92 -28.14 -8.74
C ASN A 51 -0.63 -28.80 -7.39
N ALA A 52 -0.04 -29.99 -7.42
CA ALA A 52 0.25 -30.80 -6.24
C ALA A 52 1.18 -30.10 -5.23
N GLU A 53 2.01 -29.18 -5.70
CA GLU A 53 2.97 -28.42 -4.89
C GLU A 53 2.32 -27.29 -4.10
N GLN A 54 1.09 -26.90 -4.43
CA GLN A 54 0.35 -25.82 -3.77
C GLN A 54 -0.57 -26.30 -2.62
N LYS A 55 -0.51 -27.57 -2.28
CA LYS A 55 -1.52 -28.22 -1.42
C LYS A 55 -1.38 -27.97 0.07
N VAL A 56 -0.22 -27.53 0.55
CA VAL A 56 0.02 -27.43 2.00
C VAL A 56 0.66 -26.08 2.33
N GLY A 57 -0.01 -25.29 3.16
CA GLY A 57 0.60 -24.12 3.80
C GLY A 57 0.68 -22.86 2.93
N TRP A 58 -0.03 -22.75 1.83
CA TRP A 58 0.08 -21.60 0.91
C TRP A 58 -0.74 -20.38 1.32
N ALA A 59 -1.95 -20.58 1.82
CA ALA A 59 -2.74 -19.46 2.32
C ALA A 59 -2.38 -19.22 3.79
N PRO A 60 -1.85 -18.05 4.15
CA PRO A 60 -1.61 -17.75 5.55
C PRO A 60 -2.94 -17.74 6.31
N GLY A 61 -3.02 -18.51 7.39
CA GLY A 61 -4.15 -18.45 8.30
C GLY A 61 -4.18 -17.07 8.95
N ARG A 62 -5.30 -16.35 8.85
CA ARG A 62 -5.42 -15.05 9.49
C ARG A 62 -5.39 -15.19 11.00
N ILE A 63 -4.64 -14.36 11.67
CA ILE A 63 -4.59 -14.30 13.14
C ILE A 63 -5.85 -13.55 13.61
N PRO A 64 -6.78 -14.18 14.35
CA PRO A 64 -7.92 -13.47 14.89
C PRO A 64 -7.48 -12.28 15.76
N ILE A 65 -8.21 -11.17 15.66
CA ILE A 65 -7.84 -9.92 16.35
C ILE A 65 -7.67 -10.10 17.86
N ALA A 66 -8.50 -10.94 18.47
CA ALA A 66 -8.42 -11.23 19.91
C ALA A 66 -7.11 -11.94 20.26
N ILE A 67 -6.69 -12.91 19.45
CA ILE A 67 -5.41 -13.62 19.61
C ILE A 67 -4.24 -12.65 19.38
N PHE A 68 -4.32 -11.81 18.35
CA PHE A 68 -3.29 -10.82 18.06
C PHE A 68 -3.09 -9.86 19.25
N ARG A 69 -4.19 -9.31 19.78
CA ARG A 69 -4.16 -8.43 20.96
C ARG A 69 -3.59 -9.12 22.19
N ALA A 70 -3.98 -10.36 22.46
CA ALA A 70 -3.46 -11.13 23.60
C ALA A 70 -1.97 -11.46 23.50
N ARG A 71 -1.40 -11.41 22.28
CA ARG A 71 0.01 -11.67 22.00
C ARG A 71 0.84 -10.41 21.88
N THR A 72 0.22 -9.23 21.85
CA THR A 72 0.89 -7.96 21.59
C THR A 72 0.95 -7.13 22.85
N THR A 73 2.15 -6.60 23.15
CA THR A 73 2.39 -5.65 24.25
C THR A 73 2.94 -4.36 23.68
N CYS A 74 2.35 -3.22 24.04
CA CYS A 74 2.92 -1.90 23.78
C CYS A 74 4.03 -1.64 24.79
N ILE A 75 5.20 -1.23 24.31
CA ILE A 75 6.37 -0.98 25.16
C ILE A 75 6.37 0.47 25.64
N ASN A 76 6.16 1.41 24.73
CA ASN A 76 6.28 2.83 24.98
C ASN A 76 5.05 3.58 24.44
N LYS A 77 4.99 4.87 24.69
CA LYS A 77 4.05 5.76 23.96
C LYS A 77 4.49 5.85 22.49
N PRO A 78 3.54 6.06 21.55
CA PRO A 78 3.87 6.30 20.14
C PRO A 78 4.87 7.44 19.99
N ASP A 79 5.90 7.22 19.20
CA ASP A 79 6.95 8.21 18.93
C ASP A 79 7.33 8.16 17.44
N VAL A 80 6.77 9.06 16.67
CA VAL A 80 7.01 9.13 15.22
C VAL A 80 8.43 9.57 14.87
N SER A 81 9.15 10.20 15.80
CA SER A 81 10.55 10.61 15.58
C SER A 81 11.51 9.44 15.48
N LYS A 82 11.11 8.27 15.99
CA LYS A 82 11.90 7.03 15.92
C LYS A 82 11.68 6.24 14.62
N LEU A 83 10.78 6.71 13.75
CA LEU A 83 10.60 6.05 12.46
C LEU A 83 11.81 6.30 11.58
N VAL A 84 12.38 5.22 11.06
CA VAL A 84 13.49 5.26 10.12
C VAL A 84 12.91 5.01 8.73
N TYR A 85 13.18 5.92 7.81
CA TYR A 85 12.80 5.85 6.41
C TYR A 85 14.03 5.54 5.57
N ASP A 86 13.89 4.63 4.60
CA ASP A 86 14.84 4.55 3.51
C ASP A 86 14.43 5.63 2.49
N GLU A 87 15.25 6.66 2.30
CA GLU A 87 14.93 7.81 1.45
C GLU A 87 15.52 7.65 0.04
N TYR A 88 14.72 7.95 -0.97
CA TYR A 88 15.10 7.83 -2.37
C TYR A 88 14.54 8.99 -3.20
N LEU A 89 15.29 9.40 -4.21
CA LEU A 89 14.72 10.02 -5.40
C LEU A 89 14.03 8.92 -6.22
N ILE A 90 13.03 9.28 -7.01
CA ILE A 90 12.27 8.28 -7.79
C ILE A 90 13.18 7.49 -8.75
N THR A 91 14.19 8.12 -9.31
CA THR A 91 15.20 7.47 -10.18
C THR A 91 16.04 6.43 -9.44
N GLU A 92 16.35 6.66 -8.16
CA GLU A 92 17.09 5.73 -7.33
C GLU A 92 16.19 4.59 -6.89
N PHE A 93 14.93 4.91 -6.56
CA PHE A 93 13.92 3.94 -6.17
C PHE A 93 13.65 2.93 -7.28
N THR A 94 13.48 3.36 -8.52
CA THR A 94 13.29 2.45 -9.64
C THR A 94 14.50 1.53 -9.88
N LYS A 95 15.72 2.00 -9.59
CA LYS A 95 16.92 1.15 -9.62
C LYS A 95 16.91 0.09 -8.53
N VAL A 96 16.46 0.46 -7.33
CA VAL A 96 16.31 -0.47 -6.19
C VAL A 96 15.33 -1.59 -6.53
N LEU A 97 14.22 -1.27 -7.17
CA LEU A 97 13.22 -2.25 -7.58
C LEU A 97 13.72 -3.23 -8.66
N ASN A 98 14.72 -2.87 -9.41
CA ASN A 98 15.34 -3.71 -10.45
C ASN A 98 16.48 -4.62 -9.93
N LEU A 99 16.80 -4.57 -8.63
CA LEU A 99 17.84 -5.42 -8.07
C LEU A 99 17.35 -6.86 -7.86
N GLN A 100 18.22 -7.84 -8.12
CA GLN A 100 17.90 -9.26 -7.94
C GLN A 100 17.53 -9.65 -6.49
N GLU A 101 17.93 -8.85 -5.50
CA GLU A 101 17.62 -9.07 -4.10
C GLU A 101 16.40 -8.28 -3.62
N THR A 102 15.42 -8.10 -4.48
CA THR A 102 14.27 -7.21 -4.20
C THR A 102 13.47 -7.58 -2.96
N ARG A 103 13.47 -8.85 -2.55
CA ARG A 103 12.71 -9.32 -1.38
C ARG A 103 13.13 -8.71 -0.05
N LYS A 104 14.37 -8.28 0.08
CA LYS A 104 14.83 -7.58 1.29
C LYS A 104 14.19 -6.21 1.49
N TRP A 105 13.57 -5.68 0.46
CA TRP A 105 12.90 -4.38 0.46
C TRP A 105 11.41 -4.46 0.82
N ASP A 106 10.81 -5.66 0.80
CA ASP A 106 9.39 -5.83 1.16
C ASP A 106 9.11 -5.39 2.60
N ALA A 107 7.99 -4.69 2.76
CA ALA A 107 7.53 -4.13 4.03
C ALA A 107 8.47 -3.09 4.67
N LYS A 108 9.39 -2.48 3.92
CA LYS A 108 10.17 -1.35 4.39
C LYS A 108 9.35 -0.07 4.35
N LEU A 109 9.63 0.80 5.31
CA LEU A 109 9.12 2.16 5.30
C LEU A 109 10.05 3.00 4.42
N VAL A 110 9.50 3.57 3.35
CA VAL A 110 10.25 4.36 2.37
C VAL A 110 9.69 5.77 2.26
N ARG A 111 10.54 6.71 1.87
CA ARG A 111 10.19 8.07 1.53
C ARG A 111 10.72 8.37 0.14
N ILE A 112 9.82 8.69 -0.80
CA ILE A 112 10.17 9.13 -2.13
C ILE A 112 10.05 10.64 -2.16
N LYS A 113 11.13 11.31 -2.59
CA LYS A 113 11.30 12.75 -2.48
C LYS A 113 10.99 13.44 -3.80
N ASP A 114 10.55 14.69 -3.70
CA ASP A 114 10.39 15.62 -4.83
C ASP A 114 9.44 15.06 -5.91
N VAL A 115 8.30 14.54 -5.51
CA VAL A 115 7.30 13.95 -6.40
C VAL A 115 5.95 14.66 -6.31
N HIS A 116 5.11 14.43 -7.31
CA HIS A 116 3.72 14.88 -7.37
C HIS A 116 2.83 13.77 -7.93
N TYR A 117 1.54 13.83 -7.67
CA TYR A 117 0.56 12.96 -8.33
C TYR A 117 0.41 13.38 -9.79
N THR A 118 0.22 12.42 -10.69
CA THR A 118 0.03 12.70 -12.13
C THR A 118 -1.44 12.75 -12.52
N GLY A 119 -2.32 12.19 -11.68
CA GLY A 119 -3.71 11.95 -12.04
C GLY A 119 -3.91 10.68 -12.88
N GLU A 120 -2.84 9.98 -13.23
CA GLU A 120 -2.91 8.73 -13.95
C GLU A 120 -3.20 7.56 -13.02
N TYR A 121 -3.82 6.54 -13.58
CA TYR A 121 -3.93 5.23 -12.94
C TYR A 121 -2.68 4.40 -13.18
N PHE A 122 -2.35 3.56 -12.25
CA PHE A 122 -1.33 2.56 -12.45
C PHE A 122 -1.99 1.23 -12.83
N GLU A 123 -1.70 0.75 -14.01
CA GLU A 123 -2.07 -0.60 -14.43
C GLU A 123 -0.94 -1.57 -14.05
N THR A 124 -1.23 -2.55 -13.20
CA THR A 124 -0.30 -3.65 -12.99
C THR A 124 -0.29 -4.57 -14.20
N SER A 125 0.80 -5.31 -14.41
CA SER A 125 0.95 -6.28 -15.49
C SER A 125 -0.16 -7.35 -15.52
N GLY A 126 -0.88 -7.54 -14.43
CA GLY A 126 -2.07 -8.41 -14.31
C GLY A 126 -3.38 -7.73 -14.69
N GLY A 127 -3.40 -6.46 -15.05
CA GLY A 127 -4.61 -5.72 -15.43
C GLY A 127 -5.62 -5.51 -14.31
N THR A 128 -5.25 -5.72 -13.06
CA THR A 128 -6.18 -5.77 -11.92
C THR A 128 -6.22 -4.50 -11.09
N SER A 129 -5.27 -3.56 -11.22
CA SER A 129 -5.35 -2.29 -10.50
C SER A 129 -5.92 -1.16 -11.36
N LYS A 130 -6.98 -1.46 -12.06
CA LYS A 130 -7.72 -0.44 -12.81
C LYS A 130 -8.57 0.35 -11.84
N CYS A 131 -8.30 1.62 -11.71
CA CYS A 131 -9.27 2.57 -11.17
C CYS A 131 -10.39 2.81 -12.18
N SER A 132 -10.11 2.61 -13.47
CA SER A 132 -11.10 2.53 -14.50
C SER A 132 -11.69 1.13 -14.57
N THR A 133 -12.98 1.03 -14.38
CA THR A 133 -13.75 -0.21 -14.60
C THR A 133 -14.20 -0.34 -16.06
N GLY A 134 -13.87 0.64 -16.89
CA GLY A 134 -14.48 0.80 -18.22
C GLY A 134 -15.95 1.23 -18.17
N ASP A 135 -16.44 1.55 -16.98
CA ASP A 135 -17.79 2.01 -16.73
C ASP A 135 -17.73 3.48 -16.31
N PRO A 136 -18.24 4.42 -17.12
CA PRO A 136 -18.17 5.85 -16.83
C PRO A 136 -18.77 6.25 -15.48
N GLU A 137 -19.79 5.53 -14.99
CA GLU A 137 -20.38 5.80 -13.68
C GLU A 137 -19.43 5.43 -12.54
N LYS A 138 -18.56 4.45 -12.75
CA LYS A 138 -17.57 4.04 -11.77
C LYS A 138 -16.27 4.82 -11.88
N ASP A 139 -15.98 5.38 -13.05
CA ASP A 139 -14.84 6.26 -13.29
C ASP A 139 -15.04 7.66 -12.67
N GLU A 140 -16.26 7.99 -12.25
CA GLU A 140 -16.58 9.22 -11.50
C GLU A 140 -15.66 9.45 -10.31
N TYR A 141 -15.12 8.37 -9.75
CA TYR A 141 -14.26 8.42 -8.57
C TYR A 141 -12.75 8.39 -8.87
N ALA A 142 -12.39 8.67 -10.12
CA ALA A 142 -10.99 8.71 -10.55
C ALA A 142 -10.14 9.72 -9.77
N ASN A 143 -10.76 10.78 -9.28
CA ASN A 143 -10.16 11.90 -8.58
C ASN A 143 -9.96 11.67 -7.06
N VAL A 144 -10.37 10.52 -6.52
CA VAL A 144 -10.17 10.17 -5.11
C VAL A 144 -9.20 8.99 -4.94
N PHE A 145 -8.74 8.73 -3.72
CA PHE A 145 -7.71 7.72 -3.48
C PHE A 145 -8.15 6.29 -3.81
N ALA A 146 -9.18 5.77 -3.16
CA ALA A 146 -9.58 4.38 -3.33
C ALA A 146 -11.04 4.14 -2.88
N PRO A 147 -12.05 4.70 -3.53
CA PRO A 147 -13.42 4.58 -3.06
C PRO A 147 -13.94 3.14 -3.21
N THR A 148 -14.63 2.65 -2.18
CA THR A 148 -15.25 1.32 -2.19
C THR A 148 -16.34 1.19 -3.23
N THR A 149 -16.94 2.31 -3.65
CA THR A 149 -17.98 2.38 -4.69
C THR A 149 -17.50 1.90 -6.05
N ASN A 150 -16.19 1.93 -6.30
CA ASN A 150 -15.63 1.32 -7.50
C ASN A 150 -15.76 -0.22 -7.48
N ASN A 151 -16.04 -0.81 -6.29
CA ASN A 151 -16.25 -2.24 -6.10
C ASN A 151 -15.20 -3.13 -6.77
N ILE A 152 -13.96 -2.66 -6.76
CA ILE A 152 -12.83 -3.37 -7.36
C ILE A 152 -12.34 -4.47 -6.41
N GLY A 153 -12.53 -4.28 -5.08
CA GLY A 153 -12.15 -5.24 -4.05
C GLY A 153 -10.66 -5.30 -3.76
N TYR A 154 -9.87 -4.35 -4.31
CA TYR A 154 -8.42 -4.32 -4.18
C TYR A 154 -7.94 -2.92 -3.78
N PRO A 155 -6.74 -2.81 -3.17
CA PRO A 155 -6.07 -1.54 -3.05
C PRO A 155 -5.95 -0.87 -4.42
N GLN A 156 -6.22 0.43 -4.47
CA GLN A 156 -6.15 1.18 -5.73
C GLN A 156 -4.84 1.94 -5.79
N SER A 157 -4.26 1.95 -6.97
CA SER A 157 -2.97 2.58 -7.22
C SER A 157 -3.11 3.82 -8.09
N ARG A 158 -2.33 4.83 -7.72
CA ARG A 158 -2.18 6.09 -8.45
C ARG A 158 -0.73 6.27 -8.81
N VAL A 159 -0.47 7.04 -9.83
CA VAL A 159 0.89 7.32 -10.30
C VAL A 159 1.39 8.60 -9.67
N ILE A 160 2.61 8.55 -9.13
CA ILE A 160 3.41 9.73 -8.79
C ILE A 160 4.59 9.84 -9.75
N ALA A 161 5.03 11.06 -10.02
CA ALA A 161 6.17 11.33 -10.88
C ALA A 161 7.08 12.40 -10.28
N ASP A 162 8.37 12.40 -10.67
CA ASP A 162 9.25 13.54 -10.49
C ASP A 162 9.08 14.56 -11.63
N GLN A 163 9.79 15.68 -11.53
CA GLN A 163 9.75 16.71 -12.55
C GLN A 163 10.30 16.27 -13.93
N ASN A 164 11.01 15.15 -14.01
CA ASN A 164 11.56 14.58 -15.24
C ASN A 164 10.64 13.52 -15.86
N GLY A 165 9.49 13.25 -15.23
CA GLY A 165 8.53 12.28 -15.69
C GLY A 165 8.87 10.82 -15.35
N ASN A 166 9.83 10.56 -14.46
CA ASN A 166 10.04 9.24 -13.91
C ASN A 166 8.87 8.90 -12.98
N LYS A 167 8.31 7.68 -13.08
CA LYS A 167 7.05 7.32 -12.45
C LYS A 167 7.17 6.09 -11.55
N THR A 168 6.33 6.05 -10.51
CA THR A 168 6.08 4.85 -9.70
C THR A 168 4.66 4.84 -9.16
N ALA A 169 4.25 3.70 -8.56
CA ALA A 169 2.89 3.52 -8.05
C ALA A 169 2.79 3.81 -6.56
N VAL A 170 1.71 4.45 -6.17
CA VAL A 170 1.26 4.64 -4.79
C VAL A 170 -0.10 4.00 -4.61
N SER A 171 -0.20 3.07 -3.66
CA SER A 171 -1.44 2.35 -3.36
C SER A 171 -2.13 2.88 -2.11
N ALA A 172 -3.45 2.88 -2.15
CA ALA A 172 -4.31 3.12 -1.01
C ALA A 172 -5.32 1.99 -0.87
N SER A 173 -5.60 1.58 0.38
CA SER A 173 -6.66 0.61 0.65
C SER A 173 -8.03 1.27 0.50
N GLU A 174 -8.99 0.57 -0.10
CA GLU A 174 -10.40 1.00 -0.15
C GLU A 174 -11.05 1.08 1.25
N TYR A 175 -10.46 0.44 2.26
CA TYR A 175 -10.89 0.51 3.66
C TYR A 175 -10.16 1.60 4.46
N ALA A 176 -9.27 2.37 3.82
CA ALA A 176 -8.60 3.47 4.47
C ALA A 176 -9.60 4.58 4.80
N LYS A 177 -9.43 5.24 5.95
CA LYS A 177 -10.30 6.36 6.35
C LYS A 177 -10.28 7.52 5.35
N PHE A 178 -9.21 7.61 4.56
CA PHE A 178 -9.03 8.64 3.55
C PHE A 178 -9.36 8.17 2.14
N ALA A 179 -9.93 6.99 1.96
CA ALA A 179 -10.23 6.43 0.65
C ALA A 179 -11.08 7.38 -0.24
N TYR A 180 -11.97 8.13 0.39
CA TYR A 180 -12.84 9.11 -0.27
C TYR A 180 -12.31 10.54 -0.31
N PHE A 181 -11.06 10.78 0.07
CA PHE A 181 -10.46 12.10 -0.10
C PHE A 181 -10.02 12.30 -1.54
N TYR A 182 -10.14 13.53 -2.02
CA TYR A 182 -9.60 13.89 -3.33
C TYR A 182 -8.08 13.73 -3.35
N LEU A 183 -7.56 13.37 -4.52
CA LEU A 183 -6.13 13.35 -4.76
C LEU A 183 -5.55 14.77 -4.69
N PRO A 184 -4.28 14.95 -4.32
CA PRO A 184 -3.61 16.25 -4.46
C PRO A 184 -3.76 16.81 -5.86
N GLY A 185 -4.36 17.99 -6.00
CA GLY A 185 -4.65 18.62 -7.29
C GLY A 185 -5.91 18.14 -7.99
N ALA A 186 -6.78 17.41 -7.30
CA ALA A 186 -8.10 17.03 -7.77
C ALA A 186 -9.20 17.64 -6.90
N ASP A 187 -10.40 17.78 -7.46
CA ASP A 187 -11.59 18.28 -6.79
C ASP A 187 -12.88 17.65 -7.38
N GLN A 188 -14.01 18.20 -7.05
CA GLN A 188 -15.32 17.75 -7.57
C GLN A 188 -15.46 17.84 -9.10
N ASN A 189 -14.63 18.65 -9.77
CA ASN A 189 -14.65 18.82 -11.23
C ASN A 189 -13.68 17.85 -11.92
N GLY A 190 -12.97 17.03 -11.17
CA GLY A 190 -12.02 16.05 -11.66
C GLY A 190 -10.57 16.33 -11.27
N ILE A 191 -9.65 15.83 -12.08
CA ILE A 191 -8.22 16.03 -11.89
C ILE A 191 -7.81 17.29 -12.64
N THR A 192 -7.52 18.36 -11.92
CA THR A 192 -7.30 19.67 -12.51
C THR A 192 -5.83 20.08 -12.58
N ASN A 193 -5.06 19.85 -11.52
CA ASN A 193 -3.65 20.26 -11.48
C ASN A 193 -2.85 19.46 -10.43
N CYS A 194 -2.57 18.21 -10.73
CA CYS A 194 -1.83 17.34 -9.82
C CYS A 194 -0.37 17.78 -9.61
N SER A 195 0.26 18.39 -10.61
CA SER A 195 1.65 18.87 -10.51
C SER A 195 1.81 20.15 -9.67
N LYS A 196 0.70 20.74 -9.19
CA LYS A 196 0.74 21.91 -8.30
C LYS A 196 1.41 21.61 -6.97
N TYR A 197 1.24 20.39 -6.45
CA TYR A 197 1.69 20.02 -5.12
C TYR A 197 2.83 19.02 -5.23
N VAL A 198 4.03 19.45 -4.84
CA VAL A 198 5.28 18.68 -4.95
C VAL A 198 5.85 18.45 -3.55
N GLY A 199 6.49 17.33 -3.34
CA GLY A 199 7.17 17.03 -2.08
C GLY A 199 7.37 15.54 -1.86
N ASP A 200 7.24 15.09 -0.60
CA ASP A 200 7.60 13.75 -0.21
C ASP A 200 6.37 12.85 -0.06
N VAL A 201 6.49 11.61 -0.53
CA VAL A 201 5.52 10.55 -0.30
C VAL A 201 6.15 9.46 0.54
N VAL A 202 5.55 9.19 1.70
CA VAL A 202 5.97 8.14 2.63
C VAL A 202 5.01 6.96 2.54
N GLY A 203 5.51 5.75 2.70
CA GLY A 203 4.64 4.58 2.78
C GLY A 203 5.41 3.28 2.95
N ILE A 204 4.68 2.20 2.99
CA ILE A 204 5.25 0.86 3.12
C ILE A 204 5.42 0.28 1.72
N LEU A 205 6.66 -0.02 1.38
CA LEU A 205 6.98 -0.69 0.13
C LEU A 205 6.47 -2.12 0.15
N GLY A 206 5.81 -2.52 -0.90
CA GLY A 206 5.32 -3.87 -1.08
C GLY A 206 5.15 -4.21 -2.55
N PHE A 207 4.83 -5.46 -2.80
CA PHE A 207 4.54 -5.93 -4.14
C PHE A 207 3.34 -6.86 -4.14
N TYR A 208 2.75 -7.07 -5.29
CA TYR A 208 1.72 -8.07 -5.51
C TYR A 208 2.08 -8.85 -6.77
N SER A 209 2.30 -10.15 -6.65
CA SER A 209 2.60 -11.02 -7.78
C SER A 209 1.75 -12.28 -7.71
N ASP A 210 0.85 -12.44 -8.67
CA ASP A 210 -0.01 -13.62 -8.81
C ASP A 210 0.71 -14.82 -9.42
N ASN A 211 1.83 -14.54 -10.05
CA ASN A 211 2.58 -15.56 -10.76
C ASN A 211 3.44 -16.35 -9.78
N ALA A 212 3.71 -17.58 -10.14
CA ALA A 212 4.69 -18.45 -9.46
C ALA A 212 6.13 -17.90 -9.56
N ARG A 213 6.31 -16.66 -9.99
CA ARG A 213 7.60 -15.97 -9.98
C ARG A 213 8.03 -15.77 -8.54
N TYR A 214 9.20 -16.22 -8.24
CA TYR A 214 9.80 -16.01 -6.92
C TYR A 214 10.21 -14.55 -6.72
N ASP A 215 10.50 -13.82 -7.78
CA ASP A 215 10.91 -12.43 -7.76
C ASP A 215 9.85 -11.56 -8.43
N PRO A 216 9.36 -10.51 -7.75
CA PRO A 216 8.42 -9.58 -8.33
C PRO A 216 9.06 -8.81 -9.48
N ALA A 217 8.28 -8.54 -10.52
CA ALA A 217 8.68 -7.62 -11.57
C ALA A 217 8.64 -6.17 -11.05
N PRO A 218 9.34 -5.21 -11.65
CA PRO A 218 9.33 -3.82 -11.20
C PRO A 218 7.93 -3.20 -11.10
N ASP A 219 7.02 -3.58 -11.96
CA ASP A 219 5.62 -3.13 -12.01
C ASP A 219 4.70 -3.83 -11.00
N ASP A 220 5.17 -4.89 -10.34
CA ASP A 220 4.46 -5.51 -9.22
C ASP A 220 4.57 -4.68 -7.92
N TRP A 221 5.52 -3.76 -7.84
CA TRP A 221 5.80 -2.98 -6.65
C TRP A 221 4.92 -1.75 -6.53
N SER A 222 4.55 -1.41 -5.31
CA SER A 222 3.85 -0.17 -4.98
C SER A 222 4.19 0.30 -3.56
N ILE A 223 3.98 1.58 -3.33
CA ILE A 223 4.12 2.19 -2.01
C ILE A 223 2.71 2.32 -1.41
N THR A 224 2.44 1.63 -0.30
CA THR A 224 1.15 1.73 0.37
C THR A 224 1.20 2.85 1.40
N ILE A 225 0.43 3.91 1.19
CA ILE A 225 0.25 5.00 2.16
C ILE A 225 -0.67 4.55 3.31
N ARG A 226 -0.37 5.01 4.52
CA ARG A 226 -1.05 4.62 5.76
C ARG A 226 -2.06 5.66 6.22
N SER A 227 -1.77 6.92 5.92
CA SER A 227 -2.60 8.08 6.24
C SER A 227 -2.28 9.24 5.30
N LEU A 228 -3.09 10.30 5.33
CA LEU A 228 -2.80 11.52 4.57
C LEU A 228 -1.54 12.26 5.05
N ASP A 229 -1.06 11.97 6.26
CA ASP A 229 0.20 12.55 6.78
C ASP A 229 1.43 11.95 6.09
N ASP A 230 1.28 10.83 5.41
CA ASP A 230 2.31 10.25 4.57
C ASP A 230 2.56 11.07 3.29
N LEU A 231 1.71 12.06 3.00
CA LEU A 231 1.78 12.93 1.83
C LEU A 231 2.16 14.35 2.27
N GLN A 232 3.44 14.65 2.20
CA GLN A 232 4.02 15.96 2.53
C GLN A 232 4.22 16.77 1.24
N LEU A 233 3.09 17.13 0.60
CA LEU A 233 3.05 17.79 -0.70
C LEU A 233 2.61 19.24 -0.54
N TYR A 234 3.36 20.16 -1.09
CA TYR A 234 3.19 21.59 -0.92
C TYR A 234 3.12 22.29 -2.26
N ASP A 235 2.41 23.41 -2.31
CA ASP A 235 2.45 24.31 -3.46
C ASP A 235 3.69 25.22 -3.40
N ASN A 236 3.84 26.09 -4.39
CA ASN A 236 4.98 27.01 -4.50
C ASN A 236 4.94 28.16 -3.46
N GLU A 237 3.93 28.24 -2.64
CA GLU A 237 3.79 29.16 -1.49
C GLU A 237 3.97 28.42 -0.15
N ASP A 238 4.47 27.20 -0.16
CA ASP A 238 4.63 26.30 1.00
C ASP A 238 3.30 25.95 1.71
N ASN A 239 2.16 26.06 1.02
CA ASN A 239 0.91 25.59 1.56
C ASN A 239 0.76 24.08 1.32
N LEU A 240 0.45 23.34 2.39
CA LEU A 240 0.11 21.92 2.28
C LEU A 240 -1.12 21.76 1.38
N TRP A 241 -1.13 20.74 0.55
CA TRP A 241 -2.27 20.42 -0.30
C TRP A 241 -3.56 20.27 0.53
N PRO A 242 -4.72 20.74 0.02
CA PRO A 242 -5.98 20.71 0.75
C PRO A 242 -6.51 19.27 0.85
N ARG A 243 -6.77 18.83 2.09
CA ARG A 243 -7.35 17.51 2.39
C ARG A 243 -8.87 17.60 2.38
N ILE A 244 -9.46 17.46 1.21
CA ILE A 244 -10.91 17.61 1.01
C ILE A 244 -11.53 16.23 0.84
N GLU A 245 -12.52 15.92 1.68
CA GLU A 245 -13.28 14.68 1.55
C GLU A 245 -14.34 14.82 0.45
N TYR A 246 -14.45 13.79 -0.38
CA TYR A 246 -15.51 13.68 -1.36
C TYR A 246 -16.86 13.51 -0.63
N THR A 247 -17.74 14.46 -0.82
CA THR A 247 -19.13 14.40 -0.33
C THR A 247 -20.06 14.22 -1.52
N LYS A 248 -20.80 13.11 -1.50
CA LYS A 248 -21.80 12.82 -2.51
C LYS A 248 -23.02 13.70 -2.36
#